data_a6cf083b75b34abfff1108564ef0fac6
#
_entry.id   a6cf083b75b34abfff1108564ef0fac6
#
_cell.length_a   1.000
_cell.length_b   1.000
_cell.length_c   1.000
_cell.angle_alpha   90.00
_cell.angle_beta   90.00
_cell.angle_gamma   90.00
#
_symmetry.space_group_name_H-M   'P 1'
#
loop_
_entity.id
_entity.type
_entity.pdbx_description
1 polymer ?
#
loop_
_entity_poly.entity_id
_entity_poly.type
_entity_poly.pdbx_seq_one_letter_code
_entity_poly.pdbx_strand_id
1 'polypeptide(L)'
;MAKKIRVTETALRDAHQSLIATRMTTEEMLPVLDKLDKIGYYSLECWGGATYDSCLRFLNEDPWDRLRTIREHCPNTKLQMLFRGQNMLGYRHYADDCVEYLVQRSIANGIDIIRIFDALNDIKNLKTAIKAANKEGGHAQVAISYTTGPVFTDEYYVEYAKRIADAGADSICIKDMAALLTPTRTESLVKAIKAAVPELPLQLHTHYTSGLASMCLLKGVEAGADGLDTAISPLALGTSHAPTESMVAALSGTEFDTGLDLKQFSDIRAYFMTLREKYIKSGLLDPKMLATDANALIYQVPGGMLSNLLSQLKQAGKEDKLDEVLAEVPRVRKDSGYPPLVTPTSQIVGTQAVFNVITGKRYSMCTNEFKGLVAGEYGTTPMPIDPEFQKKIIGDKKIIKGRPADQLEPELDKLRGEIEQWIEQPEDVLSYAQFPKVALDFFEKRRNAKVGINGDKLDKKNMVHPV
;
A
#
# COMPACT_ATOMS: atom_id res chain seq x y z
N MET A 1 -12.44 -30.25 -12.60
CA MET A 1 -12.65 -28.94 -13.23
C MET A 1 -11.35 -28.17 -13.12
N ALA A 2 -10.91 -27.52 -14.19
CA ALA A 2 -9.74 -26.62 -14.12
C ALA A 2 -10.01 -25.54 -13.07
N LYS A 3 -9.01 -25.17 -12.27
CA LYS A 3 -9.13 -24.16 -11.23
C LYS A 3 -9.09 -22.78 -11.89
N LYS A 4 -10.19 -22.05 -11.81
CA LYS A 4 -10.25 -20.69 -12.37
C LYS A 4 -9.24 -19.78 -11.68
N ILE A 5 -8.51 -18.97 -12.46
CA ILE A 5 -7.60 -17.95 -11.93
C ILE A 5 -8.42 -16.81 -11.33
N ARG A 6 -8.10 -16.45 -10.09
CA ARG A 6 -8.75 -15.37 -9.36
C ARG A 6 -8.26 -14.02 -9.88
N VAL A 7 -9.17 -13.09 -10.08
CA VAL A 7 -8.83 -11.71 -10.47
C VAL A 7 -9.27 -10.75 -9.38
N THR A 8 -8.32 -9.95 -8.89
CA THR A 8 -8.58 -8.82 -8.00
C THR A 8 -8.51 -7.54 -8.81
N GLU A 9 -9.58 -6.77 -8.83
CA GLU A 9 -9.63 -5.45 -9.46
C GLU A 9 -9.13 -4.38 -8.50
N THR A 10 -8.19 -3.55 -8.94
CA THR A 10 -7.54 -2.52 -8.11
C THR A 10 -8.00 -1.09 -8.41
N ALA A 11 -8.94 -0.90 -9.31
CA ALA A 11 -9.42 0.42 -9.75
C ALA A 11 -9.86 1.33 -8.59
N LEU A 12 -10.46 0.74 -7.55
CA LEU A 12 -11.02 1.50 -6.41
C LEU A 12 -9.97 1.86 -5.34
N ARG A 13 -8.72 1.37 -5.45
CA ARG A 13 -7.63 1.70 -4.51
C ARG A 13 -6.30 1.91 -5.20
N ASP A 14 -5.56 0.84 -5.55
CA ASP A 14 -4.14 0.95 -5.95
C ASP A 14 -3.95 1.62 -7.30
N ALA A 15 -4.82 1.34 -8.27
CA ALA A 15 -4.73 1.93 -9.60
C ALA A 15 -4.87 3.47 -9.54
N HIS A 16 -5.94 3.98 -8.90
CA HIS A 16 -6.10 5.43 -8.81
C HIS A 16 -5.16 6.09 -7.79
N GLN A 17 -4.67 5.34 -6.80
CA GLN A 17 -3.58 5.81 -5.95
C GLN A 17 -2.33 6.08 -6.78
N SER A 18 -1.99 5.17 -7.67
CA SER A 18 -0.77 5.22 -8.47
C SER A 18 -0.82 6.28 -9.58
N LEU A 19 -2.01 6.56 -10.11
CA LEU A 19 -2.19 7.48 -11.24
C LEU A 19 -2.56 8.90 -10.82
N ILE A 20 -3.40 9.06 -9.78
CA ILE A 20 -3.99 10.35 -9.37
C ILE A 20 -3.90 10.58 -7.87
N ALA A 21 -2.90 9.97 -7.21
CA ALA A 21 -2.61 10.16 -5.80
C ALA A 21 -3.85 9.99 -4.89
N THR A 22 -4.71 9.00 -5.19
CA THR A 22 -5.91 8.66 -4.41
C THR A 22 -6.99 9.76 -4.39
N ARG A 23 -7.15 10.50 -5.50
CA ARG A 23 -8.10 11.63 -5.59
C ARG A 23 -9.47 11.27 -6.19
N MET A 24 -9.75 10.01 -6.53
CA MET A 24 -11.08 9.57 -6.94
C MET A 24 -12.05 9.68 -5.75
N THR A 25 -13.17 10.37 -5.94
CA THR A 25 -14.19 10.55 -4.89
C THR A 25 -15.12 9.35 -4.81
N THR A 26 -15.81 9.19 -3.68
CA THR A 26 -16.86 8.17 -3.54
C THR A 26 -17.98 8.37 -4.55
N GLU A 27 -18.38 9.61 -4.81
CA GLU A 27 -19.38 9.96 -5.83
C GLU A 27 -18.98 9.50 -7.24
N GLU A 28 -17.69 9.60 -7.58
CA GLU A 28 -17.16 9.09 -8.86
C GLU A 28 -17.10 7.56 -8.94
N MET A 29 -17.14 6.86 -7.83
CA MET A 29 -17.18 5.38 -7.79
C MET A 29 -18.60 4.84 -7.96
N LEU A 30 -19.60 5.52 -7.38
CA LEU A 30 -21.00 5.06 -7.32
C LEU A 30 -21.57 4.53 -8.65
N PRO A 31 -21.41 5.22 -9.81
CA PRO A 31 -22.05 4.79 -11.06
C PRO A 31 -21.61 3.42 -11.58
N VAL A 32 -20.51 2.87 -11.07
CA VAL A 32 -19.95 1.59 -11.54
C VAL A 32 -19.91 0.49 -10.49
N LEU A 33 -20.16 0.78 -9.21
CA LEU A 33 -20.04 -0.21 -8.13
C LEU A 33 -20.94 -1.43 -8.36
N ASP A 34 -22.23 -1.24 -8.65
CA ASP A 34 -23.18 -2.34 -8.91
C ASP A 34 -22.80 -3.15 -10.15
N LYS A 35 -22.10 -2.55 -11.12
CA LYS A 35 -21.62 -3.23 -12.31
C LYS A 35 -20.35 -4.03 -11.99
N LEU A 36 -19.44 -3.45 -11.21
CA LEU A 36 -18.23 -4.15 -10.74
C LEU A 36 -18.59 -5.38 -9.91
N ASP A 37 -19.61 -5.30 -9.07
CA ASP A 37 -20.09 -6.43 -8.27
C ASP A 37 -20.59 -7.61 -9.11
N LYS A 38 -21.08 -7.35 -10.34
CA LYS A 38 -21.62 -8.36 -11.24
C LYS A 38 -20.60 -9.02 -12.17
N ILE A 39 -19.39 -8.49 -12.27
CA ILE A 39 -18.34 -9.03 -13.16
C ILE A 39 -17.93 -10.45 -12.77
N GLY A 40 -17.94 -10.76 -11.47
CA GLY A 40 -17.46 -12.04 -10.94
C GLY A 40 -16.00 -12.01 -10.52
N TYR A 41 -15.46 -10.84 -10.23
CA TYR A 41 -14.15 -10.71 -9.61
C TYR A 41 -14.04 -11.53 -8.32
N TYR A 42 -12.84 -12.00 -8.02
CA TYR A 42 -12.56 -12.62 -6.72
C TYR A 42 -12.65 -11.58 -5.60
N SER A 43 -12.08 -10.40 -5.83
CA SER A 43 -12.17 -9.28 -4.90
C SER A 43 -12.02 -7.93 -5.60
N LEU A 44 -12.52 -6.88 -4.95
CA LEU A 44 -12.27 -5.47 -5.27
C LEU A 44 -11.33 -4.90 -4.18
N GLU A 45 -10.14 -4.48 -4.55
CA GLU A 45 -9.28 -3.75 -3.63
C GLU A 45 -9.74 -2.29 -3.58
N CYS A 46 -10.33 -1.88 -2.45
CA CYS A 46 -11.06 -0.62 -2.35
C CYS A 46 -10.62 0.29 -1.20
N TRP A 47 -9.77 -0.19 -0.29
CA TRP A 47 -9.44 0.54 0.91
C TRP A 47 -8.00 0.34 1.39
N GLY A 48 -7.46 1.31 2.15
CA GLY A 48 -6.09 1.28 2.65
C GLY A 48 -5.62 2.64 3.16
N GLY A 49 -4.37 2.74 3.58
CA GLY A 49 -3.83 3.92 4.25
C GLY A 49 -3.90 5.21 3.44
N ALA A 50 -3.52 5.16 2.16
CA ALA A 50 -3.57 6.34 1.30
C ALA A 50 -5.02 6.77 0.99
N THR A 51 -5.93 5.81 0.85
CA THR A 51 -7.37 6.10 0.69
C THR A 51 -7.91 6.80 1.92
N TYR A 52 -7.61 6.28 3.09
CA TYR A 52 -8.03 6.82 4.37
C TYR A 52 -7.54 8.26 4.57
N ASP A 53 -6.24 8.48 4.42
CA ASP A 53 -5.63 9.82 4.54
C ASP A 53 -6.18 10.80 3.49
N SER A 54 -6.37 10.34 2.25
CA SER A 54 -6.90 11.18 1.17
C SER A 54 -8.35 11.60 1.41
N CYS A 55 -9.20 10.71 1.91
CA CYS A 55 -10.57 11.02 2.28
C CYS A 55 -10.62 12.18 3.28
N LEU A 56 -9.88 12.07 4.37
CA LEU A 56 -9.87 13.08 5.42
C LEU A 56 -9.21 14.39 5.00
N ARG A 57 -8.05 14.31 4.32
CA ARG A 57 -7.18 15.47 4.07
C ARG A 57 -7.58 16.28 2.84
N PHE A 58 -8.03 15.61 1.78
CA PHE A 58 -8.19 16.23 0.47
C PHE A 58 -9.62 16.19 -0.07
N LEU A 59 -10.37 15.12 0.24
CA LEU A 59 -11.71 14.91 -0.32
C LEU A 59 -12.80 15.38 0.62
N ASN A 60 -12.48 15.62 1.88
CA ASN A 60 -13.45 15.93 2.94
C ASN A 60 -14.57 14.86 3.02
N GLU A 61 -14.18 13.60 2.87
CA GLU A 61 -15.04 12.43 2.96
C GLU A 61 -14.70 11.62 4.21
N ASP A 62 -15.73 11.00 4.81
CA ASP A 62 -15.49 10.00 5.85
C ASP A 62 -15.01 8.69 5.22
N PRO A 63 -13.79 8.20 5.55
CA PRO A 63 -13.30 6.96 4.95
C PRO A 63 -14.15 5.74 5.31
N TRP A 64 -14.81 5.75 6.47
CA TRP A 64 -15.67 4.65 6.90
C TRP A 64 -17.00 4.66 6.17
N ASP A 65 -17.59 5.84 5.91
CA ASP A 65 -18.78 5.96 5.07
C ASP A 65 -18.51 5.51 3.65
N ARG A 66 -17.33 5.85 3.10
CA ARG A 66 -16.89 5.31 1.80
C ARG A 66 -16.89 3.78 1.79
N LEU A 67 -16.30 3.15 2.82
CA LEU A 67 -16.24 1.69 2.91
C LEU A 67 -17.64 1.08 2.99
N ARG A 68 -18.50 1.61 3.85
CA ARG A 68 -19.90 1.18 3.99
C ARG A 68 -20.66 1.31 2.68
N THR A 69 -20.51 2.44 1.99
CA THR A 69 -21.13 2.68 0.68
C THR A 69 -20.67 1.66 -0.36
N ILE A 70 -19.36 1.38 -0.44
CA ILE A 70 -18.84 0.35 -1.36
C ILE A 70 -19.43 -1.01 -1.01
N ARG A 71 -19.50 -1.38 0.27
CA ARG A 71 -20.07 -2.66 0.72
C ARG A 71 -21.54 -2.78 0.37
N GLU A 72 -22.32 -1.71 0.52
CA GLU A 72 -23.75 -1.67 0.18
C GLU A 72 -23.99 -1.96 -1.31
N HIS A 73 -23.17 -1.36 -2.19
CA HIS A 73 -23.25 -1.54 -3.64
C HIS A 73 -22.56 -2.80 -4.17
N CYS A 74 -21.66 -3.41 -3.39
CA CYS A 74 -20.92 -4.61 -3.79
C CYS A 74 -21.15 -5.77 -2.79
N PRO A 75 -22.40 -6.27 -2.62
CA PRO A 75 -22.70 -7.30 -1.62
C PRO A 75 -22.15 -8.68 -1.99
N ASN A 76 -21.90 -8.97 -3.26
CA ASN A 76 -21.52 -10.32 -3.74
C ASN A 76 -19.99 -10.49 -3.91
N THR A 77 -19.26 -9.40 -4.15
CA THR A 77 -17.82 -9.43 -4.37
C THR A 77 -17.08 -9.15 -3.06
N LYS A 78 -16.02 -9.90 -2.79
CA LYS A 78 -15.19 -9.66 -1.61
C LYS A 78 -14.52 -8.30 -1.69
N LEU A 79 -14.53 -7.55 -0.60
CA LEU A 79 -13.81 -6.30 -0.46
C LEU A 79 -12.46 -6.54 0.19
N GLN A 80 -11.42 -5.97 -0.41
CA GLN A 80 -10.05 -6.10 0.04
C GLN A 80 -9.46 -4.76 0.44
N MET A 81 -8.68 -4.77 1.52
CA MET A 81 -7.88 -3.61 1.95
C MET A 81 -6.40 -3.93 2.00
N LEU A 82 -5.58 -2.90 1.85
CA LEU A 82 -4.15 -2.95 2.13
C LEU A 82 -3.87 -2.48 3.56
N PHE A 83 -3.09 -3.26 4.32
CA PHE A 83 -2.80 -3.04 5.73
C PHE A 83 -1.28 -3.16 6.01
N ARG A 84 -0.68 -2.17 6.68
CA ARG A 84 0.77 -2.11 6.89
C ARG A 84 1.19 -2.76 8.22
N GLY A 85 0.74 -3.98 8.50
CA GLY A 85 1.11 -4.69 9.73
C GLY A 85 0.98 -3.81 10.97
N GLN A 86 2.04 -3.71 11.78
CA GLN A 86 2.02 -2.92 13.00
C GLN A 86 1.89 -1.40 12.79
N ASN A 87 2.10 -0.92 11.56
CA ASN A 87 1.88 0.48 11.21
C ASN A 87 0.42 0.80 10.87
N MET A 88 -0.48 -0.18 10.91
CA MET A 88 -1.90 -0.04 10.53
C MET A 88 -2.05 0.62 9.14
N LEU A 89 -2.56 1.86 9.08
CA LEU A 89 -2.64 2.67 7.87
C LEU A 89 -1.67 3.88 7.92
N GLY A 90 -0.94 4.02 9.03
CA GLY A 90 0.00 5.12 9.32
C GLY A 90 1.46 4.81 9.00
N TYR A 91 2.36 5.54 9.66
CA TYR A 91 3.81 5.53 9.39
C TYR A 91 4.66 5.15 10.62
N ARG A 92 4.05 4.99 11.81
CA ARG A 92 4.70 4.51 13.04
C ARG A 92 4.13 3.14 13.43
N HIS A 93 4.77 2.45 14.34
CA HIS A 93 4.16 1.32 15.02
C HIS A 93 3.10 1.80 16.02
N TYR A 94 2.00 1.08 16.10
CA TYR A 94 0.92 1.28 17.06
C TYR A 94 0.88 0.13 18.05
N ALA A 95 0.29 0.35 19.21
CA ALA A 95 0.06 -0.70 20.19
C ALA A 95 -0.91 -1.77 19.65
N ASP A 96 -0.84 -2.97 20.20
CA ASP A 96 -1.60 -4.13 19.70
C ASP A 96 -3.12 -3.92 19.78
N ASP A 97 -3.60 -3.24 20.83
CA ASP A 97 -5.02 -2.91 21.00
C ASP A 97 -5.56 -2.04 19.85
N CYS A 98 -4.76 -1.08 19.37
CA CYS A 98 -5.12 -0.26 18.20
C CYS A 98 -5.16 -1.10 16.92
N VAL A 99 -4.18 -1.99 16.72
CA VAL A 99 -4.13 -2.89 15.55
C VAL A 99 -5.32 -3.85 15.54
N GLU A 100 -5.60 -4.49 16.66
CA GLU A 100 -6.74 -5.40 16.81
C GLU A 100 -8.07 -4.67 16.56
N TYR A 101 -8.23 -3.48 17.12
CA TYR A 101 -9.45 -2.71 16.97
C TYR A 101 -9.67 -2.22 15.54
N LEU A 102 -8.61 -1.79 14.82
CA LEU A 102 -8.72 -1.41 13.42
C LEU A 102 -9.12 -2.59 12.53
N VAL A 103 -8.55 -3.78 12.75
CA VAL A 103 -8.91 -5.00 12.03
C VAL A 103 -10.38 -5.35 12.29
N GLN A 104 -10.80 -5.37 13.55
CA GLN A 104 -12.18 -5.63 13.95
C GLN A 104 -13.15 -4.67 13.26
N ARG A 105 -12.86 -3.34 13.31
CA ARG A 105 -13.74 -2.33 12.71
C ARG A 105 -13.76 -2.42 11.18
N SER A 106 -12.62 -2.76 10.55
CA SER A 106 -12.56 -2.94 9.10
C SER A 106 -13.47 -4.09 8.63
N ILE A 107 -13.40 -5.23 9.30
CA ILE A 107 -14.25 -6.40 8.99
C ILE A 107 -15.72 -6.07 9.28
N ALA A 108 -16.02 -5.47 10.43
CA ALA A 108 -17.39 -5.07 10.79
C ALA A 108 -18.03 -4.07 9.81
N ASN A 109 -17.22 -3.27 9.09
CA ASN A 109 -17.67 -2.33 8.07
C ASN A 109 -17.59 -2.91 6.64
N GLY A 110 -17.29 -4.19 6.47
CA GLY A 110 -17.47 -4.91 5.21
C GLY A 110 -16.20 -5.35 4.49
N ILE A 111 -15.02 -5.26 5.09
CA ILE A 111 -13.80 -5.83 4.53
C ILE A 111 -13.81 -7.36 4.74
N ASP A 112 -13.59 -8.11 3.66
CA ASP A 112 -13.47 -9.57 3.68
C ASP A 112 -12.00 -10.02 3.71
N ILE A 113 -11.12 -9.31 2.99
CA ILE A 113 -9.70 -9.66 2.83
C ILE A 113 -8.82 -8.53 3.33
N ILE A 114 -7.99 -8.83 4.32
CA ILE A 114 -6.97 -7.91 4.80
C ILE A 114 -5.63 -8.35 4.22
N ARG A 115 -5.10 -7.59 3.25
CA ARG A 115 -3.76 -7.78 2.71
C ARG A 115 -2.75 -7.09 3.61
N ILE A 116 -2.04 -7.89 4.39
CA ILE A 116 -1.13 -7.43 5.43
C ILE A 116 0.31 -7.52 4.92
N PHE A 117 1.08 -6.42 5.01
CA PHE A 117 2.49 -6.43 4.66
C PHE A 117 3.34 -5.70 5.70
N ASP A 118 4.62 -6.02 5.72
CA ASP A 118 5.64 -5.28 6.45
C ASP A 118 6.73 -4.78 5.50
N ALA A 119 7.21 -3.56 5.71
CA ALA A 119 8.21 -2.95 4.84
C ALA A 119 9.58 -3.65 4.90
N LEU A 120 9.87 -4.38 5.97
CA LEU A 120 11.12 -5.13 6.16
C LEU A 120 10.96 -6.63 5.90
N ASN A 121 9.74 -7.10 5.60
CA ASN A 121 9.38 -8.52 5.62
C ASN A 121 9.64 -9.16 7.00
N ASP A 122 9.47 -8.41 8.09
CA ASP A 122 9.58 -8.96 9.44
C ASP A 122 8.23 -9.52 9.90
N ILE A 123 8.10 -10.84 9.89
CA ILE A 123 6.87 -11.55 10.27
C ILE A 123 6.37 -11.18 11.68
N LYS A 124 7.24 -10.73 12.58
CA LYS A 124 6.87 -10.32 13.92
C LYS A 124 5.94 -9.12 13.94
N ASN A 125 6.09 -8.21 12.96
CA ASN A 125 5.24 -7.04 12.79
C ASN A 125 3.86 -7.36 12.20
N LEU A 126 3.62 -8.59 11.73
CA LEU A 126 2.38 -9.01 11.10
C LEU A 126 1.48 -9.84 12.02
N LYS A 127 2.06 -10.47 13.05
CA LYS A 127 1.38 -11.48 13.89
C LYS A 127 0.05 -10.98 14.49
N THR A 128 0.03 -9.78 15.04
CA THR A 128 -1.18 -9.22 15.66
C THR A 128 -2.30 -9.02 14.64
N ALA A 129 -1.97 -8.46 13.47
CA ALA A 129 -2.96 -8.25 12.41
C ALA A 129 -3.48 -9.57 11.83
N ILE A 130 -2.61 -10.57 11.60
CA ILE A 130 -3.02 -11.91 11.13
C ILE A 130 -3.97 -12.56 12.14
N LYS A 131 -3.57 -12.58 13.41
CA LYS A 131 -4.38 -13.16 14.50
C LYS A 131 -5.74 -12.45 14.63
N ALA A 132 -5.75 -11.13 14.56
CA ALA A 132 -6.98 -10.35 14.64
C ALA A 132 -7.89 -10.62 13.44
N ALA A 133 -7.37 -10.68 12.21
CA ALA A 133 -8.15 -11.00 11.02
C ALA A 133 -8.82 -12.38 11.15
N ASN A 134 -8.07 -13.40 11.53
CA ASN A 134 -8.61 -14.75 11.72
C ASN A 134 -9.65 -14.81 12.85
N LYS A 135 -9.40 -14.10 13.96
CA LYS A 135 -10.35 -14.03 15.10
C LYS A 135 -11.69 -13.42 14.70
N GLU A 136 -11.66 -12.38 13.88
CA GLU A 136 -12.87 -11.68 13.42
C GLU A 136 -13.52 -12.34 12.17
N GLY A 137 -13.00 -13.47 11.70
CA GLY A 137 -13.53 -14.22 10.56
C GLY A 137 -13.20 -13.63 9.19
N GLY A 138 -12.24 -12.72 9.11
CA GLY A 138 -11.71 -12.19 7.87
C GLY A 138 -10.64 -13.10 7.26
N HIS A 139 -10.28 -12.85 6.00
CA HIS A 139 -9.22 -13.55 5.29
C HIS A 139 -7.89 -12.78 5.43
N ALA A 140 -6.92 -13.37 6.11
CA ALA A 140 -5.58 -12.82 6.26
C ALA A 140 -4.71 -13.17 5.06
N GLN A 141 -4.57 -12.26 4.09
CA GLN A 141 -3.63 -12.39 2.99
C GLN A 141 -2.33 -11.67 3.35
N VAL A 142 -1.22 -12.40 3.45
CA VAL A 142 0.08 -11.79 3.76
C VAL A 142 0.86 -11.51 2.49
N ALA A 143 1.28 -10.25 2.33
CA ALA A 143 2.05 -9.84 1.17
C ALA A 143 3.56 -9.82 1.46
N ILE A 144 4.32 -10.46 0.59
CA ILE A 144 5.77 -10.38 0.51
C ILE A 144 6.13 -9.08 -0.20
N SER A 145 6.80 -8.16 0.47
CA SER A 145 7.36 -6.97 -0.16
C SER A 145 8.53 -7.40 -1.06
N TYR A 146 8.22 -7.59 -2.35
CA TYR A 146 9.23 -8.06 -3.31
C TYR A 146 10.23 -6.97 -3.64
N THR A 147 11.48 -7.36 -3.71
CA THR A 147 12.59 -6.52 -4.14
C THR A 147 13.74 -7.38 -4.66
N THR A 148 14.77 -6.76 -5.22
CA THR A 148 15.98 -7.43 -5.70
C THR A 148 17.21 -7.02 -4.90
N GLY A 149 18.26 -7.79 -5.00
CA GLY A 149 19.54 -7.56 -4.31
C GLY A 149 20.17 -8.87 -3.86
N PRO A 150 21.38 -8.82 -3.29
CA PRO A 150 22.17 -10.03 -3.02
C PRO A 150 21.56 -11.00 -1.99
N VAL A 151 20.63 -10.50 -1.16
CA VAL A 151 19.97 -11.31 -0.11
C VAL A 151 18.61 -11.86 -0.55
N PHE A 152 18.01 -11.34 -1.62
CA PHE A 152 16.66 -11.68 -2.04
C PHE A 152 16.66 -12.83 -3.05
N THR A 153 17.17 -13.98 -2.61
CA THR A 153 17.19 -15.25 -3.37
C THR A 153 15.85 -15.96 -3.30
N ASP A 154 15.68 -17.05 -4.07
CA ASP A 154 14.48 -17.90 -3.96
C ASP A 154 14.37 -18.50 -2.55
N GLU A 155 15.48 -18.91 -1.96
CA GLU A 155 15.52 -19.46 -0.61
C GLU A 155 15.06 -18.45 0.44
N TYR A 156 15.45 -17.18 0.32
CA TYR A 156 14.98 -16.11 1.21
C TYR A 156 13.45 -16.00 1.17
N TYR A 157 12.87 -15.96 -0.03
CA TYR A 157 11.43 -15.83 -0.19
C TYR A 157 10.66 -17.09 0.21
N VAL A 158 11.22 -18.27 -0.06
CA VAL A 158 10.66 -19.55 0.37
C VAL A 158 10.63 -19.63 1.90
N GLU A 159 11.71 -19.27 2.57
CA GLU A 159 11.76 -19.28 4.03
C GLU A 159 10.78 -18.26 4.63
N TYR A 160 10.63 -17.11 4.00
CA TYR A 160 9.63 -16.14 4.43
C TYR A 160 8.20 -16.63 4.20
N ALA A 161 7.93 -17.30 3.07
CA ALA A 161 6.63 -17.91 2.79
C ALA A 161 6.24 -18.99 3.82
N LYS A 162 7.19 -19.81 4.26
CA LYS A 162 6.97 -20.79 5.35
C LYS A 162 6.61 -20.09 6.66
N ARG A 163 7.32 -19.02 7.02
CA ARG A 163 6.99 -18.23 8.23
C ARG A 163 5.62 -17.57 8.15
N ILE A 164 5.19 -17.17 6.95
CA ILE A 164 3.84 -16.65 6.70
C ILE A 164 2.81 -17.75 6.94
N ALA A 165 3.05 -18.97 6.43
CA ALA A 165 2.18 -20.13 6.68
C ALA A 165 2.10 -20.45 8.18
N ASP A 166 3.24 -20.53 8.86
CA ASP A 166 3.32 -20.79 10.31
C ASP A 166 2.62 -19.71 11.15
N ALA A 167 2.54 -18.48 10.64
CA ALA A 167 1.83 -17.39 11.31
C ALA A 167 0.29 -17.47 11.15
N GLY A 168 -0.22 -18.41 10.35
CA GLY A 168 -1.65 -18.66 10.15
C GLY A 168 -2.29 -17.77 9.08
N ALA A 169 -1.53 -17.36 8.05
CA ALA A 169 -2.09 -16.68 6.89
C ALA A 169 -2.97 -17.61 6.05
N ASP A 170 -4.05 -17.08 5.46
CA ASP A 170 -4.96 -17.82 4.57
C ASP A 170 -4.49 -17.82 3.10
N SER A 171 -3.64 -16.87 2.73
CA SER A 171 -3.02 -16.79 1.40
C SER A 171 -1.78 -15.88 1.41
N ILE A 172 -0.97 -16.03 0.37
CA ILE A 172 0.24 -15.21 0.16
C ILE A 172 0.04 -14.34 -1.07
N CYS A 173 0.58 -13.10 -1.05
CA CYS A 173 0.70 -12.24 -2.22
C CYS A 173 2.18 -11.90 -2.45
N ILE A 174 2.71 -12.13 -3.65
CA ILE A 174 3.96 -11.50 -4.08
C ILE A 174 3.61 -10.09 -4.52
N LYS A 175 4.10 -9.08 -3.77
CA LYS A 175 3.79 -7.67 -4.01
C LYS A 175 5.01 -6.92 -4.53
N ASP A 176 5.03 -6.70 -5.84
CA ASP A 176 6.07 -5.98 -6.56
C ASP A 176 5.65 -4.53 -6.86
N MET A 177 5.89 -3.65 -5.90
CA MET A 177 5.53 -2.22 -6.02
C MET A 177 6.44 -1.44 -6.98
N ALA A 178 7.65 -1.91 -7.20
CA ALA A 178 8.65 -1.21 -8.01
C ALA A 178 8.76 -1.76 -9.44
N ALA A 179 7.89 -2.72 -9.82
CA ALA A 179 7.89 -3.39 -11.11
C ALA A 179 9.26 -4.05 -11.46
N LEU A 180 9.86 -4.72 -10.48
CA LEU A 180 11.18 -5.34 -10.58
C LEU A 180 11.14 -6.80 -11.05
N LEU A 181 9.95 -7.43 -11.04
CA LEU A 181 9.78 -8.77 -11.55
C LEU A 181 10.05 -8.81 -13.06
N THR A 182 10.78 -9.84 -13.47
CA THR A 182 10.89 -10.24 -14.86
C THR A 182 10.12 -11.55 -15.08
N PRO A 183 9.71 -11.91 -16.31
CA PRO A 183 8.95 -13.14 -16.56
C PRO A 183 9.69 -14.40 -16.03
N THR A 184 10.98 -14.52 -16.30
CA THR A 184 11.81 -15.65 -15.81
C THR A 184 11.89 -15.68 -14.29
N ARG A 185 12.07 -14.52 -13.65
CA ARG A 185 12.14 -14.42 -12.19
C ARG A 185 10.80 -14.75 -11.54
N THR A 186 9.69 -14.32 -12.15
CA THR A 186 8.35 -14.64 -11.68
C THR A 186 8.11 -16.15 -11.72
N GLU A 187 8.48 -16.81 -12.83
CA GLU A 187 8.33 -18.25 -12.98
C GLU A 187 9.11 -19.01 -11.89
N SER A 188 10.40 -18.71 -11.70
CA SER A 188 11.24 -19.40 -10.70
C SER A 188 10.69 -19.21 -9.29
N LEU A 189 10.34 -17.97 -8.93
CA LEU A 189 9.88 -17.62 -7.59
C LEU A 189 8.51 -18.25 -7.26
N VAL A 190 7.56 -18.21 -8.20
CA VAL A 190 6.25 -18.83 -8.01
C VAL A 190 6.38 -20.34 -7.83
N LYS A 191 7.17 -21.02 -8.69
CA LYS A 191 7.42 -22.47 -8.56
C LYS A 191 8.04 -22.81 -7.21
N ALA A 192 9.04 -22.04 -6.76
CA ALA A 192 9.72 -22.27 -5.49
C ALA A 192 8.79 -22.10 -4.29
N ILE A 193 7.99 -21.04 -4.26
CA ILE A 193 7.02 -20.81 -3.17
C ILE A 193 5.92 -21.86 -3.18
N LYS A 194 5.33 -22.18 -4.34
CA LYS A 194 4.28 -23.21 -4.46
C LYS A 194 4.76 -24.61 -4.09
N ALA A 195 6.03 -24.92 -4.35
CA ALA A 195 6.62 -26.19 -3.90
C ALA A 195 6.82 -26.26 -2.38
N ALA A 196 7.06 -25.12 -1.73
CA ALA A 196 7.32 -25.04 -0.30
C ALA A 196 6.05 -24.97 0.56
N VAL A 197 5.01 -24.29 0.07
CA VAL A 197 3.72 -24.08 0.77
C VAL A 197 2.55 -24.28 -0.21
N PRO A 198 2.35 -25.52 -0.71
CA PRO A 198 1.39 -25.82 -1.78
C PRO A 198 -0.08 -25.56 -1.38
N GLU A 199 -0.38 -25.62 -0.08
CA GLU A 199 -1.72 -25.43 0.50
C GLU A 199 -2.17 -23.96 0.45
N LEU A 200 -1.25 -23.00 0.47
CA LEU A 200 -1.61 -21.58 0.45
C LEU A 200 -1.82 -21.06 -0.97
N PRO A 201 -2.97 -20.45 -1.26
CA PRO A 201 -3.17 -19.72 -2.50
C PRO A 201 -2.14 -18.61 -2.66
N LEU A 202 -1.58 -18.45 -3.87
CA LEU A 202 -0.59 -17.45 -4.20
C LEU A 202 -1.15 -16.42 -5.17
N GLN A 203 -1.21 -15.17 -4.76
CA GLN A 203 -1.63 -14.02 -5.54
C GLN A 203 -0.40 -13.28 -6.10
N LEU A 204 -0.49 -12.79 -7.33
CA LEU A 204 0.53 -11.94 -7.93
C LEU A 204 0.04 -10.50 -8.06
N HIS A 205 0.85 -9.57 -7.56
CA HIS A 205 0.65 -8.14 -7.69
C HIS A 205 1.95 -7.51 -8.20
N THR A 206 1.90 -6.87 -9.36
CA THR A 206 3.04 -6.13 -9.90
C THR A 206 2.57 -4.87 -10.63
N HIS A 207 3.32 -3.78 -10.45
CA HIS A 207 3.07 -2.54 -11.18
C HIS A 207 3.61 -2.62 -12.61
N TYR A 208 3.10 -1.76 -13.48
CA TYR A 208 3.42 -1.80 -14.91
C TYR A 208 4.58 -0.88 -15.31
N THR A 209 5.25 -0.24 -14.35
CA THR A 209 6.27 0.79 -14.59
C THR A 209 7.37 0.31 -15.55
N SER A 210 7.87 -0.93 -15.41
CA SER A 210 8.87 -1.50 -16.32
C SER A 210 8.31 -1.98 -17.67
N GLY A 211 6.99 -2.04 -17.84
CA GLY A 211 6.33 -2.57 -19.03
C GLY A 211 6.19 -4.11 -19.04
N LEU A 212 6.63 -4.81 -17.99
CA LEU A 212 6.70 -6.28 -17.96
C LEU A 212 5.52 -6.95 -17.25
N ALA A 213 4.64 -6.22 -16.58
CA ALA A 213 3.65 -6.79 -15.67
C ALA A 213 2.79 -7.87 -16.32
N SER A 214 2.21 -7.64 -17.51
CA SER A 214 1.36 -8.65 -18.17
C SER A 214 2.12 -9.95 -18.47
N MET A 215 3.39 -9.85 -18.89
CA MET A 215 4.25 -11.02 -19.14
C MET A 215 4.60 -11.75 -17.84
N CYS A 216 4.85 -11.00 -16.76
CA CYS A 216 5.11 -11.58 -15.43
C CYS A 216 3.87 -12.30 -14.90
N LEU A 217 2.69 -11.68 -14.99
CA LEU A 217 1.45 -12.29 -14.55
C LEU A 217 1.13 -13.58 -15.32
N LEU A 218 1.29 -13.57 -16.66
CA LEU A 218 1.10 -14.77 -17.48
C LEU A 218 2.06 -15.89 -17.05
N LYS A 219 3.36 -15.59 -16.95
CA LYS A 219 4.36 -16.58 -16.50
C LYS A 219 4.12 -17.09 -15.09
N GLY A 220 3.62 -16.23 -14.22
CA GLY A 220 3.26 -16.61 -12.86
C GLY A 220 2.08 -17.57 -12.80
N VAL A 221 1.06 -17.37 -13.61
CA VAL A 221 -0.09 -18.28 -13.73
C VAL A 221 0.35 -19.65 -14.27
N GLU A 222 1.14 -19.66 -15.34
CA GLU A 222 1.74 -20.89 -15.88
C GLU A 222 2.62 -21.63 -14.86
N ALA A 223 3.24 -20.90 -13.93
CA ALA A 223 4.06 -21.45 -12.86
C ALA A 223 3.26 -21.92 -11.63
N GLY A 224 1.95 -21.67 -11.57
CA GLY A 224 1.05 -22.16 -10.51
C GLY A 224 0.49 -21.08 -9.57
N ALA A 225 0.58 -19.79 -9.90
CA ALA A 225 -0.13 -18.75 -9.17
C ALA A 225 -1.65 -18.95 -9.27
N ASP A 226 -2.36 -18.63 -8.19
CA ASP A 226 -3.80 -18.85 -8.05
C ASP A 226 -4.62 -17.61 -8.37
N GLY A 227 -3.99 -16.43 -8.41
CA GLY A 227 -4.69 -15.18 -8.65
C GLY A 227 -3.78 -14.03 -9.08
N LEU A 228 -4.39 -13.02 -9.66
CA LEU A 228 -3.76 -11.84 -10.24
C LEU A 228 -4.43 -10.56 -9.75
N ASP A 229 -3.62 -9.52 -9.53
CA ASP A 229 -4.09 -8.15 -9.39
C ASP A 229 -4.00 -7.43 -10.76
N THR A 230 -5.08 -6.79 -11.16
CA THR A 230 -5.18 -6.07 -12.43
C THR A 230 -5.95 -4.76 -12.23
N ALA A 231 -5.97 -3.90 -13.23
CA ALA A 231 -6.80 -2.71 -13.25
C ALA A 231 -7.57 -2.59 -14.56
N ILE A 232 -8.82 -2.16 -14.49
CA ILE A 232 -9.63 -1.82 -15.69
C ILE A 232 -8.83 -0.90 -16.63
N SER A 233 -8.87 -1.16 -17.93
CA SER A 233 -7.92 -0.58 -18.90
C SER A 233 -7.77 0.94 -18.86
N PRO A 234 -8.79 1.78 -18.60
CA PRO A 234 -8.59 3.22 -18.47
C PRO A 234 -7.71 3.64 -17.28
N LEU A 235 -7.63 2.81 -16.23
CA LEU A 235 -6.82 3.04 -15.04
C LEU A 235 -5.60 2.11 -14.94
N ALA A 236 -5.25 1.44 -16.03
CA ALA A 236 -4.11 0.54 -16.12
C ALA A 236 -2.88 1.20 -16.75
N LEU A 237 -1.78 0.45 -16.83
CA LEU A 237 -0.48 0.80 -17.42
C LEU A 237 0.35 1.80 -16.61
N GLY A 238 1.56 2.04 -17.05
CA GLY A 238 2.51 2.97 -16.41
C GLY A 238 2.75 2.62 -14.95
N THR A 239 2.48 3.56 -14.05
CA THR A 239 2.65 3.34 -12.60
C THR A 239 1.55 2.48 -11.98
N SER A 240 0.48 2.15 -12.71
CA SER A 240 -0.61 1.28 -12.27
C SER A 240 -0.32 -0.21 -12.56
N HIS A 241 -1.31 -0.99 -12.99
CA HIS A 241 -1.26 -2.45 -13.15
C HIS A 241 -1.48 -2.89 -14.60
N ALA A 242 -1.39 -4.20 -14.83
CA ALA A 242 -1.77 -4.80 -16.10
C ALA A 242 -3.28 -4.59 -16.36
N PRO A 243 -3.69 -4.33 -17.62
CA PRO A 243 -5.11 -4.15 -17.94
C PRO A 243 -5.89 -5.45 -17.69
N THR A 244 -6.99 -5.36 -16.94
CA THR A 244 -7.85 -6.51 -16.61
C THR A 244 -8.36 -7.21 -17.86
N GLU A 245 -8.90 -6.45 -18.80
CA GLU A 245 -9.48 -7.00 -20.04
C GLU A 245 -8.43 -7.74 -20.88
N SER A 246 -7.20 -7.22 -20.92
CA SER A 246 -6.10 -7.87 -21.66
C SER A 246 -5.69 -9.19 -21.01
N MET A 247 -5.63 -9.25 -19.68
CA MET A 247 -5.30 -10.47 -18.97
C MET A 247 -6.42 -11.51 -19.08
N VAL A 248 -7.68 -11.10 -18.97
CA VAL A 248 -8.84 -11.97 -19.20
C VAL A 248 -8.82 -12.55 -20.61
N ALA A 249 -8.56 -11.73 -21.63
CA ALA A 249 -8.45 -12.18 -23.02
C ALA A 249 -7.30 -13.15 -23.23
N ALA A 250 -6.13 -12.88 -22.64
CA ALA A 250 -4.94 -13.71 -22.78
C ALA A 250 -5.12 -15.11 -22.15
N LEU A 251 -5.91 -15.22 -21.07
CA LEU A 251 -6.15 -16.47 -20.36
C LEU A 251 -7.40 -17.22 -20.85
N SER A 252 -8.28 -16.55 -21.62
CA SER A 252 -9.53 -17.15 -22.10
C SER A 252 -9.26 -18.36 -23.00
N GLY A 253 -10.03 -19.46 -22.77
CA GLY A 253 -9.92 -20.70 -23.51
C GLY A 253 -8.66 -21.53 -23.21
N THR A 254 -7.85 -21.12 -22.24
CA THR A 254 -6.73 -21.91 -21.71
C THR A 254 -7.13 -22.67 -20.44
N GLU A 255 -6.25 -23.52 -19.95
CA GLU A 255 -6.44 -24.17 -18.63
C GLU A 255 -6.44 -23.16 -17.44
N PHE A 256 -6.01 -21.93 -17.68
CA PHE A 256 -5.92 -20.82 -16.74
C PHE A 256 -7.06 -19.81 -16.88
N ASP A 257 -8.16 -20.19 -17.54
CA ASP A 257 -9.29 -19.29 -17.79
C ASP A 257 -9.82 -18.69 -16.48
N THR A 258 -10.05 -17.38 -16.48
CA THR A 258 -10.61 -16.65 -15.33
C THR A 258 -12.12 -16.89 -15.18
N GLY A 259 -12.80 -17.25 -16.26
CA GLY A 259 -14.25 -17.36 -16.37
C GLY A 259 -14.97 -16.01 -16.35
N LEU A 260 -14.27 -14.90 -16.56
CA LEU A 260 -14.86 -13.56 -16.68
C LEU A 260 -15.25 -13.29 -18.14
N ASP A 261 -16.42 -12.67 -18.34
CA ASP A 261 -16.91 -12.32 -19.68
C ASP A 261 -16.47 -10.90 -20.08
N LEU A 262 -15.62 -10.81 -21.11
CA LEU A 262 -15.12 -9.55 -21.64
C LEU A 262 -16.22 -8.54 -22.03
N LYS A 263 -17.40 -9.00 -22.41
CA LYS A 263 -18.51 -8.10 -22.79
C LYS A 263 -19.01 -7.27 -21.64
N GLN A 264 -18.92 -7.79 -20.41
CA GLN A 264 -19.40 -7.11 -19.20
C GLN A 264 -18.53 -5.89 -18.82
N PHE A 265 -17.29 -5.81 -19.33
CA PHE A 265 -16.40 -4.69 -19.02
C PHE A 265 -16.73 -3.41 -19.83
N SER A 266 -17.45 -3.52 -20.92
CA SER A 266 -17.64 -2.43 -21.90
C SER A 266 -18.14 -1.12 -21.27
N ASP A 267 -19.23 -1.20 -20.50
CA ASP A 267 -19.82 -0.02 -19.85
C ASP A 267 -18.93 0.56 -18.76
N ILE A 268 -18.31 -0.31 -17.95
CA ILE A 268 -17.41 0.08 -16.88
C ILE A 268 -16.20 0.80 -17.47
N ARG A 269 -15.62 0.22 -18.51
CA ARG A 269 -14.53 0.82 -19.26
C ARG A 269 -14.91 2.18 -19.84
N ALA A 270 -16.06 2.29 -20.47
CA ALA A 270 -16.54 3.55 -21.03
C ALA A 270 -16.64 4.63 -19.95
N TYR A 271 -17.19 4.32 -18.80
CA TYR A 271 -17.28 5.24 -17.69
C TYR A 271 -15.91 5.68 -17.17
N PHE A 272 -15.03 4.73 -16.87
CA PHE A 272 -13.68 5.08 -16.38
C PHE A 272 -12.86 5.84 -17.43
N MET A 273 -13.15 5.68 -18.73
CA MET A 273 -12.54 6.49 -19.77
C MET A 273 -12.94 7.96 -19.64
N THR A 274 -14.21 8.26 -19.35
CA THR A 274 -14.65 9.65 -19.10
C THR A 274 -13.95 10.26 -17.87
N LEU A 275 -13.76 9.48 -16.80
CA LEU A 275 -13.00 9.94 -15.62
C LEU A 275 -11.52 10.17 -15.96
N ARG A 276 -10.89 9.26 -16.71
CA ARG A 276 -9.50 9.43 -17.17
C ARG A 276 -9.31 10.73 -17.96
N GLU A 277 -10.21 11.00 -18.92
CA GLU A 277 -10.20 12.24 -19.70
C GLU A 277 -10.39 13.47 -18.82
N LYS A 278 -11.32 13.42 -17.85
CA LYS A 278 -11.51 14.46 -16.85
C LYS A 278 -10.22 14.73 -16.05
N TYR A 279 -9.55 13.68 -15.59
CA TYR A 279 -8.33 13.80 -14.79
C TYR A 279 -7.14 14.33 -15.59
N ILE A 280 -6.99 13.91 -16.86
CA ILE A 280 -5.97 14.48 -17.77
C ILE A 280 -6.26 15.97 -18.01
N LYS A 281 -7.50 16.32 -18.35
CA LYS A 281 -7.89 17.71 -18.63
C LYS A 281 -7.72 18.63 -17.43
N SER A 282 -7.94 18.13 -16.21
CA SER A 282 -7.72 18.90 -14.97
C SER A 282 -6.25 18.97 -14.53
N GLY A 283 -5.36 18.20 -15.16
CA GLY A 283 -3.96 18.07 -14.75
C GLY A 283 -3.76 17.18 -13.52
N LEU A 284 -4.81 16.49 -13.03
CA LEU A 284 -4.71 15.55 -11.92
C LEU A 284 -3.97 14.27 -12.32
N LEU A 285 -4.16 13.81 -13.55
CA LEU A 285 -3.40 12.72 -14.18
C LEU A 285 -2.41 13.31 -15.19
N ASP A 286 -1.12 13.25 -14.86
CA ASP A 286 -0.07 13.52 -15.84
C ASP A 286 0.04 12.32 -16.80
N PRO A 287 -0.12 12.50 -18.13
CA PRO A 287 0.02 11.42 -19.11
C PRO A 287 1.36 10.67 -19.02
N LYS A 288 2.42 11.27 -18.49
CA LYS A 288 3.70 10.60 -18.25
C LYS A 288 3.60 9.44 -17.28
N MET A 289 2.63 9.47 -16.36
CA MET A 289 2.38 8.37 -15.41
C MET A 289 1.85 7.10 -16.10
N LEU A 290 1.40 7.21 -17.35
CA LEU A 290 0.93 6.09 -18.16
C LEU A 290 2.05 5.49 -19.04
N ALA A 291 3.20 6.12 -19.09
CA ALA A 291 4.36 5.62 -19.83
C ALA A 291 5.08 4.50 -19.05
N THR A 292 5.73 3.63 -19.76
CA THR A 292 6.63 2.63 -19.17
C THR A 292 8.07 3.08 -19.25
N ASP A 293 8.86 2.74 -18.22
CA ASP A 293 10.29 3.03 -18.17
C ASP A 293 11.05 1.80 -17.62
N ALA A 294 11.75 1.10 -18.52
CA ALA A 294 12.55 -0.06 -18.14
C ALA A 294 13.76 0.29 -17.24
N ASN A 295 14.14 1.58 -17.14
CA ASN A 295 15.16 2.02 -16.18
C ASN A 295 14.76 1.77 -14.72
N ALA A 296 13.47 1.56 -14.43
CA ALA A 296 13.00 1.11 -13.13
C ALA A 296 13.75 -0.16 -12.67
N LEU A 297 14.11 -1.06 -13.57
CA LEU A 297 14.88 -2.28 -13.29
C LEU A 297 16.34 -1.97 -12.90
N ILE A 298 16.90 -0.85 -13.36
CA ILE A 298 18.27 -0.43 -13.08
C ILE A 298 18.34 0.30 -11.74
N TYR A 299 17.51 1.31 -11.55
CA TYR A 299 17.50 2.14 -10.35
C TYR A 299 16.81 1.48 -9.17
N GLN A 300 15.92 0.53 -9.41
CA GLN A 300 15.14 -0.21 -8.39
C GLN A 300 14.33 0.71 -7.47
N VAL A 301 13.95 1.90 -7.96
CA VAL A 301 13.23 2.93 -7.23
C VAL A 301 11.78 2.96 -7.69
N PRO A 302 10.81 2.76 -6.79
CA PRO A 302 9.38 2.90 -7.12
C PRO A 302 9.05 4.28 -7.66
N GLY A 303 8.09 4.38 -8.60
CA GLY A 303 7.69 5.65 -9.22
C GLY A 303 7.32 6.75 -8.22
N GLY A 304 6.59 6.40 -7.15
CA GLY A 304 6.25 7.34 -6.07
C GLY A 304 7.48 7.83 -5.29
N MET A 305 8.50 7.00 -5.13
CA MET A 305 9.77 7.42 -4.53
C MET A 305 10.51 8.40 -5.44
N LEU A 306 10.58 8.12 -6.74
CA LEU A 306 11.24 8.99 -7.71
C LEU A 306 10.62 10.39 -7.72
N SER A 307 9.29 10.48 -7.74
CA SER A 307 8.56 11.76 -7.66
C SER A 307 8.88 12.54 -6.38
N ASN A 308 9.02 11.83 -5.26
CA ASN A 308 9.38 12.44 -3.98
C ASN A 308 10.83 12.96 -3.98
N LEU A 309 11.78 12.19 -4.52
CA LEU A 309 13.18 12.61 -4.66
C LEU A 309 13.28 13.89 -5.51
N LEU A 310 12.60 13.93 -6.66
CA LEU A 310 12.55 15.12 -7.52
C LEU A 310 11.97 16.34 -6.79
N SER A 311 10.89 16.15 -6.03
CA SER A 311 10.29 17.23 -5.24
C SER A 311 11.26 17.79 -4.19
N GLN A 312 11.96 16.93 -3.46
CA GLN A 312 12.95 17.33 -2.46
C GLN A 312 14.14 18.06 -3.10
N LEU A 313 14.65 17.57 -4.23
CA LEU A 313 15.73 18.21 -4.96
C LEU A 313 15.31 19.59 -5.50
N LYS A 314 14.09 19.71 -6.01
CA LYS A 314 13.53 20.98 -6.46
C LYS A 314 13.42 22.00 -5.33
N GLN A 315 12.92 21.58 -4.16
CA GLN A 315 12.87 22.44 -2.97
C GLN A 315 14.26 22.91 -2.51
N ALA A 316 15.29 22.09 -2.73
CA ALA A 316 16.67 22.41 -2.43
C ALA A 316 17.40 23.17 -3.56
N GLY A 317 16.75 23.42 -4.72
CA GLY A 317 17.37 24.02 -5.91
C GLY A 317 18.54 23.20 -6.47
N LYS A 318 18.40 21.86 -6.47
CA LYS A 318 19.43 20.88 -6.82
C LYS A 318 18.90 19.79 -7.76
N GLU A 319 18.00 20.15 -8.68
CA GLU A 319 17.39 19.19 -9.63
C GLU A 319 18.46 18.47 -10.50
N ASP A 320 19.58 19.14 -10.77
CA ASP A 320 20.74 18.59 -11.48
C ASP A 320 21.41 17.40 -10.79
N LYS A 321 21.12 17.16 -9.50
CA LYS A 321 21.70 16.10 -8.69
C LYS A 321 20.93 14.78 -8.68
N LEU A 322 19.90 14.65 -9.50
CA LEU A 322 19.04 13.46 -9.48
C LEU A 322 19.84 12.17 -9.72
N ASP A 323 20.72 12.15 -10.73
CA ASP A 323 21.51 10.94 -11.06
C ASP A 323 22.46 10.55 -9.92
N GLU A 324 23.05 11.53 -9.22
CA GLU A 324 23.88 11.29 -8.05
C GLU A 324 23.06 10.70 -6.89
N VAL A 325 21.82 11.18 -6.68
CA VAL A 325 20.92 10.64 -5.67
C VAL A 325 20.49 9.21 -6.02
N LEU A 326 20.14 8.95 -7.28
CA LEU A 326 19.78 7.61 -7.75
C LEU A 326 20.94 6.62 -7.58
N ALA A 327 22.19 7.04 -7.80
CA ALA A 327 23.38 6.23 -7.54
C ALA A 327 23.66 6.02 -6.04
N GLU A 328 23.23 6.96 -5.17
CA GLU A 328 23.42 6.87 -3.72
C GLU A 328 22.36 5.99 -3.03
N VAL A 329 21.12 5.89 -3.57
CA VAL A 329 20.04 5.07 -3.01
C VAL A 329 20.47 3.61 -2.76
N PRO A 330 21.07 2.86 -3.71
CA PRO A 330 21.52 1.49 -3.46
C PRO A 330 22.58 1.39 -2.34
N ARG A 331 23.42 2.42 -2.19
CA ARG A 331 24.46 2.45 -1.15
C ARG A 331 23.85 2.66 0.24
N VAL A 332 22.92 3.60 0.37
CA VAL A 332 22.19 3.82 1.64
C VAL A 332 21.37 2.58 1.98
N ARG A 333 20.72 1.96 0.99
CA ARG A 333 19.99 0.70 1.15
C ARG A 333 20.87 -0.41 1.69
N LYS A 334 22.07 -0.59 1.13
CA LYS A 334 23.05 -1.56 1.63
C LYS A 334 23.44 -1.29 3.08
N ASP A 335 23.81 -0.05 3.40
CA ASP A 335 24.28 0.36 4.72
C ASP A 335 23.19 0.21 5.79
N SER A 336 21.90 0.29 5.41
CA SER A 336 20.74 0.13 6.29
C SER A 336 20.18 -1.30 6.33
N GLY A 337 20.90 -2.32 5.86
CA GLY A 337 20.48 -3.72 5.96
C GLY A 337 19.53 -4.18 4.86
N TYR A 338 19.60 -3.57 3.68
CA TYR A 338 18.84 -3.93 2.48
C TYR A 338 17.30 -3.91 2.65
N PRO A 339 16.70 -2.88 3.26
CA PRO A 339 15.25 -2.81 3.33
C PRO A 339 14.62 -2.81 1.92
N PRO A 340 13.49 -3.49 1.70
CA PRO A 340 12.67 -3.27 0.50
C PRO A 340 12.27 -1.81 0.39
N LEU A 341 12.22 -1.25 -0.83
CA LEU A 341 11.84 0.14 -1.07
C LEU A 341 10.33 0.27 -1.21
N VAL A 342 9.62 0.05 -0.13
CA VAL A 342 8.18 0.25 0.04
C VAL A 342 7.92 1.25 1.19
N THR A 343 6.73 1.82 1.31
CA THR A 343 6.40 2.74 2.42
C THR A 343 6.50 2.02 3.77
N PRO A 344 7.20 2.58 4.80
CA PRO A 344 7.87 3.89 4.82
C PRO A 344 9.35 3.85 4.41
N THR A 345 9.97 2.69 4.25
CA THR A 345 11.43 2.53 4.03
C THR A 345 11.93 3.21 2.77
N SER A 346 11.11 3.26 1.70
CA SER A 346 11.46 4.00 0.48
C SER A 346 11.68 5.50 0.74
N GLN A 347 10.84 6.10 1.57
CA GLN A 347 10.98 7.51 1.95
C GLN A 347 12.21 7.73 2.84
N ILE A 348 12.42 6.85 3.82
CA ILE A 348 13.55 6.91 4.76
C ILE A 348 14.88 6.84 4.00
N VAL A 349 15.04 5.82 3.17
CA VAL A 349 16.26 5.60 2.36
C VAL A 349 16.44 6.72 1.34
N GLY A 350 15.36 7.13 0.66
CA GLY A 350 15.41 8.20 -0.35
C GLY A 350 15.83 9.54 0.24
N THR A 351 15.20 9.97 1.31
CA THR A 351 15.54 11.24 1.97
C THR A 351 16.98 11.22 2.49
N GLN A 352 17.44 10.09 3.03
CA GLN A 352 18.83 9.97 3.46
C GLN A 352 19.82 10.04 2.27
N ALA A 353 19.48 9.46 1.13
CA ALA A 353 20.30 9.58 -0.08
C ALA A 353 20.39 11.03 -0.57
N VAL A 354 19.26 11.75 -0.57
CA VAL A 354 19.22 13.20 -0.90
C VAL A 354 20.14 13.98 0.04
N PHE A 355 20.07 13.76 1.35
CA PHE A 355 20.92 14.45 2.32
C PHE A 355 22.40 14.16 2.12
N ASN A 356 22.76 12.90 1.85
CA ASN A 356 24.17 12.52 1.58
C ASN A 356 24.73 13.29 0.38
N VAL A 357 23.93 13.45 -0.68
CA VAL A 357 24.36 14.16 -1.92
C VAL A 357 24.37 15.67 -1.71
N ILE A 358 23.31 16.26 -1.13
CA ILE A 358 23.23 17.71 -0.94
C ILE A 358 24.34 18.22 -0.01
N THR A 359 24.65 17.50 1.05
CA THR A 359 25.69 17.89 2.01
C THR A 359 27.11 17.58 1.52
N GLY A 360 27.28 16.79 0.45
CA GLY A 360 28.56 16.34 -0.06
C GLY A 360 29.31 15.38 0.86
N LYS A 361 28.73 14.99 2.00
CA LYS A 361 29.32 14.07 2.99
C LYS A 361 28.31 13.09 3.52
N ARG A 362 28.53 11.80 3.22
CA ARG A 362 27.61 10.72 3.64
C ARG A 362 27.43 10.69 5.15
N TYR A 363 26.15 10.72 5.57
CA TYR A 363 25.73 10.63 6.97
C TYR A 363 26.25 11.77 7.87
N SER A 364 26.57 12.92 7.31
CA SER A 364 26.84 14.13 8.10
C SER A 364 25.55 14.69 8.74
N MET A 365 24.42 14.44 8.08
CA MET A 365 23.07 14.70 8.56
C MET A 365 22.22 13.44 8.37
N CYS A 366 21.54 13.01 9.43
CA CYS A 366 20.64 11.85 9.40
C CYS A 366 19.27 12.25 9.94
N THR A 367 18.21 11.82 9.25
CA THR A 367 16.83 11.99 9.75
C THR A 367 16.58 11.13 10.98
N ASN A 368 15.58 11.50 11.78
CA ASN A 368 15.18 10.69 12.93
C ASN A 368 14.65 9.34 12.50
N GLU A 369 13.92 9.29 11.37
CA GLU A 369 13.40 8.07 10.78
C GLU A 369 14.53 7.13 10.34
N PHE A 370 15.60 7.66 9.72
CA PHE A 370 16.76 6.85 9.35
C PHE A 370 17.48 6.30 10.59
N LYS A 371 17.66 7.15 11.62
CA LYS A 371 18.21 6.69 12.91
C LYS A 371 17.31 5.62 13.54
N GLY A 372 15.99 5.79 13.47
CA GLY A 372 15.02 4.80 13.94
C GLY A 372 15.14 3.47 13.21
N LEU A 373 15.28 3.50 11.87
CA LEU A 373 15.49 2.29 11.07
C LEU A 373 16.77 1.55 11.51
N VAL A 374 17.88 2.29 11.65
CA VAL A 374 19.17 1.74 12.11
C VAL A 374 19.11 1.22 13.55
N ALA A 375 18.28 1.83 14.40
CA ALA A 375 18.07 1.39 15.79
C ALA A 375 17.09 0.19 15.91
N GLY A 376 16.44 -0.24 14.81
CA GLY A 376 15.48 -1.35 14.82
C GLY A 376 14.07 -0.98 15.25
N GLU A 377 13.70 0.31 15.23
CA GLU A 377 12.35 0.80 15.60
C GLU A 377 11.26 0.33 14.60
N TYR A 378 11.64 -0.07 13.39
CA TYR A 378 10.73 -0.60 12.36
C TYR A 378 10.74 -2.14 12.30
N GLY A 379 11.58 -2.81 13.10
CA GLY A 379 11.74 -4.25 13.08
C GLY A 379 13.13 -4.69 12.62
N THR A 380 13.24 -5.97 12.30
CA THR A 380 14.51 -6.60 11.86
C THR A 380 14.70 -6.40 10.36
N THR A 381 15.81 -5.80 9.98
CA THR A 381 16.19 -5.64 8.57
C THR A 381 16.56 -6.99 7.92
N PRO A 382 16.37 -7.13 6.58
CA PRO A 382 16.69 -8.37 5.86
C PRO A 382 18.13 -8.87 6.05
N MET A 383 19.08 -7.93 6.17
CA MET A 383 20.46 -8.23 6.60
C MET A 383 20.81 -7.47 7.88
N PRO A 384 21.68 -8.05 8.73
CA PRO A 384 22.23 -7.30 9.85
C PRO A 384 22.95 -6.03 9.36
N ILE A 385 22.71 -4.94 10.06
CA ILE A 385 23.45 -3.68 9.83
C ILE A 385 24.82 -3.80 10.52
N ASP A 386 25.86 -3.28 9.86
CA ASP A 386 27.22 -3.27 10.40
C ASP A 386 27.26 -2.55 11.78
N PRO A 387 27.81 -3.17 12.84
CA PRO A 387 27.79 -2.60 14.20
C PRO A 387 28.54 -1.27 14.32
N GLU A 388 29.62 -1.06 13.55
CA GLU A 388 30.37 0.21 13.58
C GLU A 388 29.53 1.29 12.91
N PHE A 389 28.86 0.95 11.82
CA PHE A 389 27.91 1.86 11.17
C PHE A 389 26.71 2.17 12.08
N GLN A 390 26.12 1.19 12.76
CA GLN A 390 25.05 1.43 13.73
C GLN A 390 25.52 2.43 14.80
N LYS A 391 26.66 2.18 15.44
CA LYS A 391 27.22 3.07 16.47
C LYS A 391 27.48 4.48 15.93
N LYS A 392 27.96 4.61 14.70
CA LYS A 392 28.19 5.90 14.06
C LYS A 392 26.89 6.70 13.89
N ILE A 393 25.78 6.04 13.50
CA ILE A 393 24.50 6.70 13.20
C ILE A 393 23.69 7.02 14.45
N ILE A 394 23.62 6.08 15.41
CA ILE A 394 22.71 6.20 16.55
C ILE A 394 23.43 6.46 17.89
N GLY A 395 24.79 6.44 17.89
CA GLY A 395 25.57 6.61 19.12
C GLY A 395 25.28 5.53 20.13
N ASP A 396 24.98 5.93 21.36
CA ASP A 396 24.69 5.02 22.48
C ASP A 396 23.18 4.68 22.59
N LYS A 397 22.36 5.03 21.59
CA LYS A 397 20.94 4.66 21.58
C LYS A 397 20.80 3.15 21.60
N LYS A 398 19.87 2.65 22.44
CA LYS A 398 19.60 1.22 22.56
C LYS A 398 19.07 0.66 21.23
N ILE A 399 19.67 -0.43 20.77
CA ILE A 399 19.17 -1.18 19.60
C ILE A 399 18.00 -2.05 20.07
N ILE A 400 16.88 -1.96 19.35
CA ILE A 400 15.70 -2.79 19.61
C ILE A 400 15.94 -4.15 18.97
N LYS A 401 15.99 -5.19 19.83
CA LYS A 401 16.10 -6.59 19.41
C LYS A 401 14.77 -7.28 19.71
N GLY A 402 14.04 -7.67 18.69
CA GLY A 402 12.74 -8.30 18.90
C GLY A 402 11.65 -7.56 18.15
N ARG A 403 10.42 -7.61 18.67
CA ARG A 403 9.27 -6.91 18.10
C ARG A 403 9.17 -5.52 18.71
N PRO A 404 9.27 -4.44 17.93
CA PRO A 404 9.25 -3.09 18.49
C PRO A 404 7.96 -2.76 19.25
N ALA A 405 6.82 -3.28 18.78
CA ALA A 405 5.53 -3.04 19.43
C ALA A 405 5.40 -3.60 20.84
N ASP A 406 6.24 -4.58 21.24
CA ASP A 406 6.26 -5.10 22.62
C ASP A 406 6.71 -4.04 23.64
N GLN A 407 7.22 -2.89 23.19
CA GLN A 407 7.61 -1.76 24.03
C GLN A 407 6.52 -0.68 24.14
N LEU A 408 5.38 -0.87 23.45
CA LEU A 408 4.27 0.07 23.47
C LEU A 408 3.21 -0.37 24.47
N GLU A 409 2.82 0.55 25.33
CA GLU A 409 1.66 0.35 26.21
C GLU A 409 0.36 0.49 25.41
N PRO A 410 -0.74 -0.15 25.82
CA PRO A 410 -2.04 0.03 25.18
C PRO A 410 -2.43 1.50 25.04
N GLU A 411 -2.86 1.91 23.86
CA GLU A 411 -3.12 3.32 23.53
C GLU A 411 -4.62 3.64 23.37
N LEU A 412 -5.47 2.65 23.07
CA LEU A 412 -6.83 2.88 22.58
C LEU A 412 -7.72 3.66 23.54
N ASP A 413 -7.71 3.29 24.83
CA ASP A 413 -8.57 3.95 25.84
C ASP A 413 -8.10 5.37 26.13
N LYS A 414 -6.79 5.61 26.14
CA LYS A 414 -6.22 6.95 26.28
C LYS A 414 -6.66 7.83 25.08
N LEU A 415 -6.48 7.35 23.87
CA LEU A 415 -6.86 8.07 22.65
C LEU A 415 -8.36 8.37 22.59
N ARG A 416 -9.21 7.44 23.08
CA ARG A 416 -10.65 7.64 23.18
C ARG A 416 -10.98 8.78 24.16
N GLY A 417 -10.32 8.81 25.32
CA GLY A 417 -10.49 9.89 26.30
C GLY A 417 -10.07 11.26 25.76
N GLU A 418 -9.01 11.33 24.96
CA GLU A 418 -8.51 12.59 24.37
C GLU A 418 -9.51 13.24 23.40
N ILE A 419 -10.39 12.45 22.76
CA ILE A 419 -11.34 12.96 21.75
C ILE A 419 -12.80 12.68 22.10
N GLU A 420 -13.13 12.37 23.35
CA GLU A 420 -14.48 11.98 23.77
C GLU A 420 -15.58 12.91 23.22
N GLN A 421 -15.34 14.21 23.24
CA GLN A 421 -16.28 15.23 22.72
C GLN A 421 -16.48 15.22 21.20
N TRP A 422 -15.60 14.54 20.44
CA TRP A 422 -15.62 14.49 18.98
C TRP A 422 -16.16 13.17 18.43
N ILE A 423 -16.32 12.15 19.29
CA ILE A 423 -16.74 10.82 18.88
C ILE A 423 -18.21 10.82 18.48
N GLU A 424 -18.48 10.51 17.21
CA GLU A 424 -19.82 10.30 16.66
C GLU A 424 -20.03 8.85 16.22
N GLN A 425 -18.94 8.12 15.97
CA GLN A 425 -18.92 6.70 15.61
C GLN A 425 -17.71 6.00 16.25
N PRO A 426 -17.79 4.68 16.45
CA PRO A 426 -16.72 3.92 17.11
C PRO A 426 -15.35 4.06 16.45
N GLU A 427 -15.33 4.31 15.15
CA GLU A 427 -14.13 4.39 14.31
C GLU A 427 -13.39 5.73 14.43
N ASP A 428 -13.99 6.77 14.99
CA ASP A 428 -13.37 8.10 15.09
C ASP A 428 -12.05 8.06 15.89
N VAL A 429 -11.96 7.20 16.90
CA VAL A 429 -10.73 7.02 17.68
C VAL A 429 -9.59 6.51 16.78
N LEU A 430 -9.88 5.66 15.79
CA LEU A 430 -8.90 5.15 14.85
C LEU A 430 -8.44 6.22 13.85
N SER A 431 -9.34 7.10 13.43
CA SER A 431 -9.00 8.26 12.61
C SER A 431 -8.04 9.19 13.36
N TYR A 432 -8.34 9.47 14.60
CA TYR A 432 -7.48 10.28 15.46
C TYR A 432 -6.13 9.61 15.76
N ALA A 433 -6.12 8.32 16.09
CA ALA A 433 -4.90 7.57 16.37
C ALA A 433 -3.87 7.69 15.24
N GLN A 434 -4.35 7.62 13.99
CA GLN A 434 -3.49 7.57 12.81
C GLN A 434 -3.14 8.94 12.25
N PHE A 435 -4.07 9.89 12.30
CA PHE A 435 -3.96 11.22 11.69
C PHE A 435 -4.50 12.31 12.63
N PRO A 436 -3.93 12.54 13.83
CA PRO A 436 -4.56 13.34 14.89
C PRO A 436 -5.06 14.71 14.42
N LYS A 437 -4.17 15.51 13.84
CA LYS A 437 -4.51 16.86 13.39
C LYS A 437 -5.57 16.85 12.28
N VAL A 438 -5.38 15.97 11.28
CA VAL A 438 -6.29 15.89 10.12
C VAL A 438 -7.67 15.39 10.53
N ALA A 439 -7.72 14.42 11.46
CA ALA A 439 -8.97 13.90 11.99
C ALA A 439 -9.76 14.98 12.76
N LEU A 440 -9.08 15.75 13.61
CA LEU A 440 -9.73 16.86 14.33
C LEU A 440 -10.27 17.93 13.37
N ASP A 441 -9.49 18.32 12.35
CA ASP A 441 -9.96 19.27 11.33
C ASP A 441 -11.18 18.72 10.57
N PHE A 442 -11.20 17.41 10.29
CA PHE A 442 -12.33 16.74 9.66
C PHE A 442 -13.56 16.67 10.59
N PHE A 443 -13.39 16.33 11.87
CA PHE A 443 -14.47 16.26 12.85
C PHE A 443 -15.13 17.64 13.06
N GLU A 444 -14.32 18.70 13.10
CA GLU A 444 -14.84 20.07 13.17
C GLU A 444 -15.71 20.40 11.94
N LYS A 445 -15.23 20.07 10.74
CA LYS A 445 -16.00 20.27 9.50
C LYS A 445 -17.29 19.45 9.47
N ARG A 446 -17.23 18.17 9.87
CA ARG A 446 -18.39 17.28 9.98
C ARG A 446 -19.44 17.85 10.94
N ARG A 447 -19.03 18.32 12.10
CA ARG A 447 -19.89 18.95 13.10
C ARG A 447 -20.52 20.23 12.57
N ASN A 448 -19.72 21.10 11.93
CA ASN A 448 -20.20 22.35 11.36
C ASN A 448 -21.22 22.14 10.23
N ALA A 449 -21.01 21.13 9.39
CA ALA A 449 -21.95 20.77 8.33
C ALA A 449 -23.33 20.35 8.89
N LYS A 450 -23.35 19.59 10.00
CA LYS A 450 -24.61 19.18 10.67
C LYS A 450 -25.44 20.34 11.22
N VAL A 451 -24.81 21.41 11.65
CA VAL A 451 -25.50 22.63 12.16
C VAL A 451 -25.68 23.69 11.07
N GLY A 452 -25.42 23.35 9.80
CA GLY A 452 -25.62 24.26 8.66
C GLY A 452 -24.57 25.37 8.54
N ILE A 453 -23.46 25.26 9.26
CA ILE A 453 -22.35 26.21 9.21
C ILE A 453 -21.34 25.75 8.14
N ASN A 454 -21.18 26.57 7.09
CA ASN A 454 -20.13 26.32 6.10
C ASN A 454 -18.79 26.92 6.60
N GLY A 455 -17.97 26.10 7.25
CA GLY A 455 -16.69 26.52 7.84
C GLY A 455 -15.68 27.09 6.83
N ASP A 456 -15.78 26.72 5.54
CA ASP A 456 -14.91 27.26 4.49
C ASP A 456 -15.22 28.74 4.15
N LYS A 457 -16.41 29.21 4.53
CA LYS A 457 -16.85 30.60 4.35
C LYS A 457 -16.64 31.46 5.60
N LEU A 458 -16.20 30.87 6.71
CA LEU A 458 -15.96 31.62 7.94
C LEU A 458 -14.56 32.27 7.86
N ASP A 459 -14.54 33.60 7.89
CA ASP A 459 -13.28 34.35 8.06
C ASP A 459 -12.77 34.13 9.49
N LYS A 460 -11.78 33.24 9.66
CA LYS A 460 -11.18 32.92 10.95
C LYS A 460 -10.55 34.12 11.68
N LYS A 461 -10.36 35.27 10.98
CA LYS A 461 -9.85 36.52 11.56
C LYS A 461 -10.93 37.38 12.20
N ASN A 462 -12.19 37.16 11.86
CA ASN A 462 -13.34 37.95 12.32
C ASN A 462 -14.35 37.14 13.16
N MET A 463 -13.95 36.00 13.71
CA MET A 463 -14.81 35.22 14.61
C MET A 463 -15.02 36.01 15.90
N VAL A 464 -16.27 36.45 16.15
CA VAL A 464 -16.69 36.95 17.46
C VAL A 464 -16.85 35.73 18.38
N HIS A 465 -15.97 35.61 19.37
CA HIS A 465 -16.15 34.61 20.42
C HIS A 465 -17.29 35.11 21.35
N PRO A 466 -18.38 34.33 21.53
CA PRO A 466 -19.34 34.66 22.55
C PRO A 466 -18.66 34.67 23.92
N VAL A 467 -18.85 35.72 24.68
CA VAL A 467 -18.37 35.91 26.06
C VAL A 467 -19.09 34.94 26.99
#